data_083e30c5a539d4c561fe95021948f66a
#
_entry.id   083e30c5a539d4c561fe95021948f66a
#
_cell.length_a   1.000
_cell.length_b   1.000
_cell.length_c   1.000
_cell.angle_alpha   90.00
_cell.angle_beta   90.00
_cell.angle_gamma   90.00
#
_symmetry.space_group_name_H-M   'P 1'
#
loop_
_entity.id
_entity.type
_entity.pdbx_description
1 polymer ?
#
loop_
_entity_poly.entity_id
_entity_poly.type
_entity_poly.pdbx_seq_one_letter_code
_entity_poly.pdbx_strand_id
1 'polypeptide(L)'
;MKAAVIGCGIQGRGGHISNYNKMNDIDLVAVCDVNFEKAQAVAIEFDIPYAYSDYRELLDKHDLDLVSVCTPHVFHRNQTIDAFEAGANVICEKALAVSSIEATEMIEACKRNKKKMSMGLQNRGSAEGHALKKFIDEGGLGKIYYTRVVSGHVMNIPGYSVFHNKDLSGGGVLYSTAVHSLDLANWIIGDPTPVAAMVTIYQKIRHMKNPLISWRGVLEDFETEDFAAGYIRFENDSGLSIESNWLTHPWKMRPQIEILGDYGSAEIPLKIYVDQGDQVFERTPKITESGNHFFEVLKDFVDAVREDRTPIVKFSQMLHVQQMMEGIYESAETGKEVLIGH
;
A
#
# COMPACT_ATOMS: atom_id res chain seq x y z
N MET A 1 11.74 -0.52 -22.39
CA MET A 1 12.15 -1.49 -21.35
C MET A 1 11.20 -2.68 -21.41
N LYS A 2 11.74 -3.91 -21.25
CA LYS A 2 10.93 -5.14 -21.22
C LYS A 2 10.38 -5.37 -19.81
N ALA A 3 9.08 -5.57 -19.72
CA ALA A 3 8.39 -5.79 -18.46
C ALA A 3 7.63 -7.13 -18.43
N ALA A 4 7.46 -7.70 -17.24
CA ALA A 4 6.56 -8.81 -17.00
C ALA A 4 5.75 -8.61 -15.72
N VAL A 5 4.58 -9.28 -15.62
CA VAL A 5 3.70 -9.22 -14.46
C VAL A 5 3.44 -10.64 -13.94
N ILE A 6 3.73 -10.87 -12.65
CA ILE A 6 3.46 -12.10 -11.93
C ILE A 6 2.22 -11.89 -11.06
N GLY A 7 1.13 -12.59 -11.38
CA GLY A 7 -0.19 -12.42 -10.79
C GLY A 7 -1.13 -11.61 -11.68
N CYS A 8 -2.09 -12.31 -12.32
CA CYS A 8 -3.10 -11.71 -13.21
C CYS A 8 -4.43 -11.41 -12.48
N GLY A 9 -4.36 -11.14 -11.18
CA GLY A 9 -5.49 -10.70 -10.35
C GLY A 9 -5.97 -9.29 -10.68
N ILE A 10 -6.86 -8.75 -9.85
CA ILE A 10 -7.43 -7.40 -10.03
C ILE A 10 -6.32 -6.35 -10.12
N GLN A 11 -5.34 -6.39 -9.22
CA GLN A 11 -4.23 -5.43 -9.22
C GLN A 11 -3.25 -5.67 -10.36
N GLY A 12 -2.87 -6.93 -10.64
CA GLY A 12 -2.01 -7.23 -11.77
C GLY A 12 -2.62 -6.78 -13.10
N ARG A 13 -3.89 -7.14 -13.37
CA ARG A 13 -4.59 -6.76 -14.60
C ARG A 13 -4.92 -5.26 -14.65
N GLY A 14 -5.59 -4.73 -13.63
CA GLY A 14 -6.12 -3.36 -13.62
C GLY A 14 -5.11 -2.31 -13.20
N GLY A 15 -4.24 -2.64 -12.25
CA GLY A 15 -3.22 -1.74 -11.71
C GLY A 15 -1.95 -1.70 -12.56
N HIS A 16 -1.34 -2.86 -12.86
CA HIS A 16 -0.05 -2.92 -13.53
C HIS A 16 -0.16 -3.03 -15.05
N ILE A 17 -0.76 -4.10 -15.57
CA ILE A 17 -0.84 -4.37 -17.01
C ILE A 17 -1.52 -3.23 -17.76
N SER A 18 -2.71 -2.82 -17.31
CA SER A 18 -3.47 -1.73 -17.92
C SER A 18 -2.72 -0.39 -17.93
N ASN A 19 -1.84 -0.14 -16.97
CA ASN A 19 -1.05 1.09 -16.91
C ASN A 19 0.27 0.99 -17.68
N TYR A 20 0.94 -0.17 -17.71
CA TYR A 20 2.07 -0.40 -18.62
C TYR A 20 1.67 -0.19 -20.09
N ASN A 21 0.49 -0.69 -20.48
CA ASN A 21 -0.04 -0.47 -21.85
C ASN A 21 -0.28 1.00 -22.25
N LYS A 22 -0.28 1.92 -21.30
CA LYS A 22 -0.37 3.37 -21.56
C LYS A 22 1.01 4.02 -21.72
N MET A 23 2.10 3.26 -21.46
CA MET A 23 3.47 3.74 -21.52
C MET A 23 4.11 3.29 -22.84
N ASN A 24 4.35 4.19 -23.77
CA ASN A 24 4.84 3.90 -25.12
C ASN A 24 6.23 3.24 -25.17
N ASP A 25 6.98 3.29 -24.08
CA ASP A 25 8.37 2.83 -23.98
C ASP A 25 8.52 1.56 -23.12
N ILE A 26 7.39 0.97 -22.72
CA ILE A 26 7.33 -0.33 -22.04
C ILE A 26 6.84 -1.39 -23.01
N ASP A 27 7.64 -2.44 -23.17
CA ASP A 27 7.30 -3.65 -23.88
C ASP A 27 6.88 -4.71 -22.87
N LEU A 28 5.60 -4.92 -22.71
CA LEU A 28 5.07 -5.94 -21.79
C LEU A 28 5.09 -7.30 -22.46
N VAL A 29 6.16 -8.05 -22.21
CA VAL A 29 6.48 -9.28 -22.93
C VAL A 29 5.81 -10.53 -22.39
N ALA A 30 5.55 -10.59 -21.06
CA ALA A 30 5.02 -11.82 -20.46
C ALA A 30 4.14 -11.55 -19.23
N VAL A 31 3.20 -12.46 -18.99
CA VAL A 31 2.41 -12.54 -17.76
C VAL A 31 2.42 -13.96 -17.20
N CYS A 32 2.28 -14.06 -15.87
CA CYS A 32 2.20 -15.34 -15.17
C CYS A 32 1.05 -15.34 -14.15
N ASP A 33 0.31 -16.43 -14.08
CA ASP A 33 -0.64 -16.73 -12.98
C ASP A 33 -0.69 -18.25 -12.81
N VAL A 34 -0.74 -18.77 -11.59
CA VAL A 34 -0.85 -20.22 -11.32
C VAL A 34 -2.06 -20.84 -12.04
N ASN A 35 -3.10 -20.07 -12.28
CA ASN A 35 -4.15 -20.40 -13.22
C ASN A 35 -3.74 -19.97 -14.63
N PHE A 36 -3.22 -20.93 -15.42
CA PHE A 36 -2.74 -20.66 -16.77
C PHE A 36 -3.83 -20.08 -17.71
N GLU A 37 -5.06 -20.55 -17.59
CA GLU A 37 -6.18 -20.06 -18.41
C GLU A 37 -6.41 -18.57 -18.16
N LYS A 38 -6.28 -18.14 -16.90
CA LYS A 38 -6.38 -16.73 -16.54
C LYS A 38 -5.20 -15.92 -17.09
N ALA A 39 -3.96 -16.42 -16.99
CA ALA A 39 -2.81 -15.77 -17.61
C ALA A 39 -2.97 -15.64 -19.13
N GLN A 40 -3.42 -16.70 -19.79
CA GLN A 40 -3.68 -16.72 -21.23
C GLN A 40 -4.79 -15.73 -21.64
N ALA A 41 -5.89 -15.67 -20.89
CA ALA A 41 -6.99 -14.72 -21.15
C ALA A 41 -6.49 -13.28 -21.06
N VAL A 42 -5.69 -12.95 -20.05
CA VAL A 42 -5.09 -11.62 -19.88
C VAL A 42 -4.07 -11.32 -20.99
N ALA A 43 -3.26 -12.29 -21.39
CA ALA A 43 -2.32 -12.12 -22.49
C ALA A 43 -3.03 -11.80 -23.81
N ILE A 44 -4.12 -12.49 -24.12
CA ILE A 44 -4.95 -12.22 -25.31
C ILE A 44 -5.59 -10.83 -25.23
N GLU A 45 -6.15 -10.47 -24.08
CA GLU A 45 -6.83 -9.19 -23.87
C GLU A 45 -5.92 -7.97 -24.09
N PHE A 46 -4.66 -8.08 -23.70
CA PHE A 46 -3.69 -6.98 -23.73
C PHE A 46 -2.61 -7.12 -24.80
N ASP A 47 -2.76 -8.11 -25.71
CA ASP A 47 -1.81 -8.42 -26.78
C ASP A 47 -0.38 -8.69 -26.28
N ILE A 48 -0.28 -9.46 -25.15
CA ILE A 48 0.98 -9.81 -24.53
C ILE A 48 1.47 -11.14 -25.15
N PRO A 49 2.73 -11.21 -25.64
CA PRO A 49 3.21 -12.36 -26.42
C PRO A 49 3.20 -13.69 -25.66
N TYR A 50 3.51 -13.68 -24.35
CA TYR A 50 3.72 -14.92 -23.60
C TYR A 50 2.90 -14.97 -22.32
N ALA A 51 2.35 -16.15 -22.02
CA ALA A 51 1.67 -16.47 -20.77
C ALA A 51 2.31 -17.72 -20.13
N TYR A 52 2.46 -17.71 -18.82
CA TYR A 52 3.08 -18.78 -18.03
C TYR A 52 2.23 -19.16 -16.83
N SER A 53 2.37 -20.41 -16.36
CA SER A 53 1.84 -20.87 -15.07
C SER A 53 2.89 -20.89 -13.96
N ASP A 54 4.17 -20.94 -14.31
CA ASP A 54 5.31 -20.86 -13.40
C ASP A 54 6.14 -19.59 -13.68
N TYR A 55 6.26 -18.73 -12.67
CA TYR A 55 7.01 -17.48 -12.78
C TYR A 55 8.53 -17.70 -12.97
N ARG A 56 9.08 -18.83 -12.51
CA ARG A 56 10.48 -19.17 -12.72
C ARG A 56 10.77 -19.44 -14.18
N GLU A 57 9.87 -20.17 -14.85
CA GLU A 57 9.96 -20.37 -16.30
C GLU A 57 9.90 -19.04 -17.06
N LEU A 58 9.05 -18.10 -16.60
CA LEU A 58 8.99 -16.76 -17.18
C LEU A 58 10.32 -16.03 -17.01
N LEU A 59 10.91 -16.04 -15.80
CA LEU A 59 12.17 -15.37 -15.50
C LEU A 59 13.34 -15.98 -16.28
N ASP A 60 13.38 -17.31 -16.44
CA ASP A 60 14.44 -18.01 -17.16
C ASP A 60 14.42 -17.74 -18.67
N LYS A 61 13.24 -17.51 -19.25
CA LYS A 61 13.08 -17.35 -20.70
C LYS A 61 13.21 -15.93 -21.20
N HIS A 62 13.15 -14.94 -20.33
CA HIS A 62 13.11 -13.52 -20.71
C HIS A 62 14.16 -12.70 -19.96
N ASP A 63 14.92 -11.93 -20.71
CA ASP A 63 15.77 -10.88 -20.15
C ASP A 63 14.91 -9.64 -19.89
N LEU A 64 14.60 -9.38 -18.61
CA LEU A 64 13.62 -8.40 -18.16
C LEU A 64 14.28 -7.21 -17.45
N ASP A 65 13.86 -6.01 -17.80
CA ASP A 65 14.21 -4.79 -17.07
C ASP A 65 13.36 -4.60 -15.82
N LEU A 66 12.08 -4.97 -15.90
CA LEU A 66 11.06 -4.72 -14.90
C LEU A 66 10.19 -5.96 -14.62
N VAL A 67 9.94 -6.26 -13.37
CA VAL A 67 8.96 -7.25 -12.94
C VAL A 67 7.99 -6.62 -11.93
N SER A 68 6.68 -6.79 -12.19
CA SER A 68 5.65 -6.49 -11.19
C SER A 68 5.21 -7.78 -10.49
N VAL A 69 5.30 -7.81 -9.16
CA VAL A 69 4.82 -8.91 -8.32
C VAL A 69 3.47 -8.52 -7.73
N CYS A 70 2.40 -9.19 -8.18
CA CYS A 70 1.00 -8.88 -7.89
C CYS A 70 0.22 -10.08 -7.35
N THR A 71 0.90 -10.98 -6.69
CA THR A 71 0.37 -12.21 -6.08
C THR A 71 -0.10 -11.97 -4.64
N PRO A 72 -0.66 -12.96 -3.92
CA PRO A 72 -0.85 -12.87 -2.48
C PRO A 72 0.47 -12.70 -1.70
N HIS A 73 0.41 -12.00 -0.57
CA HIS A 73 1.57 -11.54 0.21
C HIS A 73 2.58 -12.63 0.56
N VAL A 74 2.11 -13.84 0.83
CA VAL A 74 2.95 -15.00 1.19
C VAL A 74 3.94 -15.42 0.09
N PHE A 75 3.71 -14.98 -1.13
CA PHE A 75 4.57 -15.30 -2.28
C PHE A 75 5.54 -14.17 -2.65
N HIS A 76 5.33 -12.96 -2.12
CA HIS A 76 6.06 -11.75 -2.53
C HIS A 76 7.56 -11.90 -2.35
N ARG A 77 8.02 -12.39 -1.19
CA ARG A 77 9.43 -12.55 -0.87
C ARG A 77 10.19 -13.37 -1.93
N ASN A 78 9.75 -14.59 -2.17
CA ASN A 78 10.46 -15.48 -3.09
C ASN A 78 10.44 -14.96 -4.52
N GLN A 79 9.27 -14.52 -5.00
CA GLN A 79 9.13 -14.01 -6.37
C GLN A 79 9.95 -12.72 -6.60
N THR A 80 10.03 -11.86 -5.59
CA THR A 80 10.81 -10.61 -5.67
C THR A 80 12.31 -10.91 -5.66
N ILE A 81 12.78 -11.80 -4.80
CA ILE A 81 14.19 -12.19 -4.73
C ILE A 81 14.61 -12.90 -6.04
N ASP A 82 13.83 -13.88 -6.51
CA ASP A 82 14.12 -14.60 -7.75
C ASP A 82 14.17 -13.63 -8.96
N ALA A 83 13.28 -12.61 -8.99
CA ALA A 83 13.29 -11.59 -10.05
C ALA A 83 14.56 -10.71 -9.99
N PHE A 84 15.06 -10.33 -8.80
CA PHE A 84 16.34 -9.63 -8.68
C PHE A 84 17.51 -10.48 -9.14
N GLU A 85 17.52 -11.78 -8.80
CA GLU A 85 18.56 -12.73 -9.22
C GLU A 85 18.55 -12.97 -10.74
N ALA A 86 17.36 -12.91 -11.36
CA ALA A 86 17.21 -12.90 -12.81
C ALA A 86 17.57 -11.57 -13.49
N GLY A 87 17.95 -10.53 -12.72
CA GLY A 87 18.44 -9.26 -13.25
C GLY A 87 17.40 -8.17 -13.44
N ALA A 88 16.16 -8.35 -13.01
CA ALA A 88 15.10 -7.35 -13.13
C ALA A 88 15.05 -6.36 -11.94
N ASN A 89 14.50 -5.16 -12.18
CA ASN A 89 14.04 -4.27 -11.12
C ASN A 89 12.59 -4.63 -10.76
N VAL A 90 12.19 -4.48 -9.51
CA VAL A 90 10.89 -5.00 -9.03
C VAL A 90 10.02 -3.93 -8.41
N ILE A 91 8.76 -3.87 -8.84
CA ILE A 91 7.68 -3.26 -8.06
C ILE A 91 6.81 -4.37 -7.48
N CYS A 92 6.71 -4.44 -6.15
CA CYS A 92 5.93 -5.43 -5.43
C CYS A 92 4.64 -4.80 -4.89
N GLU A 93 3.51 -5.50 -5.01
CA GLU A 93 2.26 -5.06 -4.41
C GLU A 93 2.33 -5.01 -2.88
N LYS A 94 1.43 -4.27 -2.29
CA LYS A 94 1.26 -4.18 -0.84
C LYS A 94 0.42 -5.37 -0.33
N ALA A 95 0.58 -5.84 0.90
CA ALA A 95 1.70 -5.56 1.79
C ALA A 95 2.98 -6.19 1.24
N LEU A 96 4.14 -5.60 1.61
CA LEU A 96 5.42 -6.00 1.02
C LEU A 96 5.73 -7.48 1.24
N ALA A 97 5.53 -7.96 2.46
CA ALA A 97 5.80 -9.31 2.89
C ALA A 97 4.88 -9.70 4.06
N VAL A 98 5.02 -10.91 4.56
CA VAL A 98 4.29 -11.36 5.77
C VAL A 98 5.01 -10.96 7.06
N SER A 99 6.26 -10.50 6.98
CA SER A 99 7.05 -10.02 8.11
C SER A 99 8.09 -8.97 7.73
N SER A 100 8.54 -8.18 8.71
CA SER A 100 9.64 -7.21 8.54
C SER A 100 10.97 -7.91 8.27
N ILE A 101 11.15 -9.14 8.74
CA ILE A 101 12.30 -9.99 8.42
C ILE A 101 12.32 -10.28 6.92
N GLU A 102 11.21 -10.78 6.36
CA GLU A 102 11.10 -11.03 4.91
C GLU A 102 11.26 -9.75 4.08
N ALA A 103 10.66 -8.66 4.52
CA ALA A 103 10.82 -7.35 3.87
C ALA A 103 12.29 -6.91 3.85
N THR A 104 13.03 -7.13 4.95
CA THR A 104 14.46 -6.85 5.05
C THR A 104 15.26 -7.73 4.08
N GLU A 105 14.97 -9.02 4.00
CA GLU A 105 15.63 -9.93 3.05
C GLU A 105 15.41 -9.52 1.59
N MET A 106 14.21 -9.07 1.23
CA MET A 106 13.90 -8.53 -0.09
C MET A 106 14.73 -7.27 -0.40
N ILE A 107 14.81 -6.33 0.56
CA ILE A 107 15.62 -5.11 0.43
C ILE A 107 17.12 -5.44 0.29
N GLU A 108 17.62 -6.39 1.06
CA GLU A 108 19.02 -6.82 0.97
C GLU A 108 19.32 -7.51 -0.36
N ALA A 109 18.40 -8.34 -0.86
CA ALA A 109 18.52 -8.95 -2.18
C ALA A 109 18.54 -7.88 -3.30
N CYS A 110 17.68 -6.86 -3.20
CA CYS A 110 17.68 -5.71 -4.10
C CYS A 110 19.04 -5.01 -4.13
N LYS A 111 19.60 -4.71 -2.93
CA LYS A 111 20.91 -4.06 -2.79
C LYS A 111 22.06 -4.92 -3.33
N ARG A 112 22.07 -6.21 -3.00
CA ARG A 112 23.07 -7.18 -3.44
C ARG A 112 23.12 -7.30 -4.96
N ASN A 113 21.97 -7.30 -5.61
CA ASN A 113 21.84 -7.37 -7.06
C ASN A 113 21.95 -5.98 -7.75
N LYS A 114 22.15 -4.90 -6.99
CA LYS A 114 22.24 -3.51 -7.50
C LYS A 114 21.03 -3.12 -8.34
N LYS A 115 19.86 -3.54 -7.91
CA LYS A 115 18.58 -3.25 -8.57
C LYS A 115 17.78 -2.18 -7.83
N LYS A 116 16.66 -1.79 -8.39
CA LYS A 116 15.69 -0.89 -7.75
C LYS A 116 14.45 -1.66 -7.35
N MET A 117 13.87 -1.22 -6.27
CA MET A 117 12.63 -1.77 -5.72
C MET A 117 11.67 -0.65 -5.38
N SER A 118 10.39 -0.87 -5.64
CA SER A 118 9.29 -0.05 -5.16
C SER A 118 8.16 -0.93 -4.63
N MET A 119 7.19 -0.31 -3.98
CA MET A 119 5.99 -0.97 -3.44
C MET A 119 4.73 -0.30 -3.99
N GLY A 120 3.68 -1.06 -4.25
CA GLY A 120 2.40 -0.61 -4.81
C GLY A 120 1.58 0.29 -3.88
N LEU A 121 2.19 1.33 -3.33
CA LEU A 121 1.57 2.32 -2.44
C LEU A 121 0.91 3.44 -3.24
N GLN A 122 -0.17 3.09 -3.93
CA GLN A 122 -0.82 3.93 -4.94
C GLN A 122 -1.22 5.33 -4.44
N ASN A 123 -1.56 5.51 -3.15
CA ASN A 123 -1.97 6.81 -2.64
C ASN A 123 -0.86 7.87 -2.69
N ARG A 124 0.40 7.46 -2.80
CA ARG A 124 1.53 8.38 -3.02
C ARG A 124 1.52 9.05 -4.41
N GLY A 125 0.73 8.55 -5.35
CA GLY A 125 0.46 9.23 -6.63
C GLY A 125 -0.57 10.35 -6.56
N SER A 126 -1.11 10.65 -5.36
CA SER A 126 -2.15 11.65 -5.17
C SER A 126 -1.59 13.07 -5.22
N ALA A 127 -2.17 13.91 -6.07
CA ALA A 127 -1.80 15.34 -6.17
C ALA A 127 -2.04 16.09 -4.85
N GLU A 128 -3.10 15.73 -4.12
CA GLU A 128 -3.39 16.29 -2.78
C GLU A 128 -2.31 15.89 -1.78
N GLY A 129 -1.89 14.62 -1.78
CA GLY A 129 -0.81 14.12 -0.93
C GLY A 129 0.51 14.84 -1.19
N HIS A 130 0.87 15.05 -2.47
CA HIS A 130 2.08 15.79 -2.85
C HIS A 130 2.01 17.26 -2.42
N ALA A 131 0.88 17.92 -2.63
CA ALA A 131 0.69 19.32 -2.23
C ALA A 131 0.81 19.50 -0.72
N LEU A 132 0.19 18.59 0.05
CA LEU A 132 0.24 18.64 1.51
C LEU A 132 1.65 18.32 2.03
N LYS A 133 2.28 17.27 1.48
CA LYS A 133 3.67 16.94 1.85
C LYS A 133 4.62 18.11 1.61
N LYS A 134 4.54 18.73 0.43
CA LYS A 134 5.35 19.90 0.12
C LYS A 134 5.14 21.02 1.15
N PHE A 135 3.89 21.34 1.49
CA PHE A 135 3.56 22.36 2.47
C PHE A 135 4.15 22.07 3.86
N ILE A 136 4.09 20.80 4.28
CA ILE A 136 4.67 20.34 5.57
C ILE A 136 6.20 20.37 5.52
N ASP A 137 6.83 19.89 4.44
CA ASP A 137 8.28 19.88 4.27
C ASP A 137 8.86 21.32 4.27
N GLU A 138 8.09 22.32 3.83
CA GLU A 138 8.41 23.75 3.89
C GLU A 138 8.16 24.36 5.29
N GLY A 139 7.74 23.56 6.27
CA GLY A 139 7.49 23.98 7.66
C GLY A 139 6.12 24.63 7.89
N GLY A 140 5.20 24.50 6.94
CA GLY A 140 3.90 25.23 6.96
C GLY A 140 3.00 24.92 8.14
N LEU A 141 3.12 23.73 8.77
CA LEU A 141 2.38 23.37 10.00
C LEU A 141 3.28 23.38 11.27
N GLY A 142 4.57 23.74 11.16
CA GLY A 142 5.50 23.61 12.28
C GLY A 142 5.80 22.16 12.65
N LYS A 143 6.06 21.87 13.95
CA LYS A 143 6.28 20.51 14.41
C LYS A 143 4.94 19.75 14.43
N ILE A 144 4.88 18.65 13.68
CA ILE A 144 3.72 17.75 13.73
C ILE A 144 3.77 16.95 15.03
N TYR A 145 2.67 16.94 15.78
CA TYR A 145 2.59 16.21 17.04
C TYR A 145 1.52 15.12 17.03
N TYR A 146 0.51 15.22 16.15
CA TYR A 146 -0.56 14.23 16.07
C TYR A 146 -1.11 14.06 14.67
N THR A 147 -1.41 12.81 14.32
CA THR A 147 -2.07 12.44 13.06
C THR A 147 -3.22 11.49 13.35
N ARG A 148 -4.35 11.67 12.68
CA ARG A 148 -5.47 10.72 12.70
C ARG A 148 -5.66 10.12 11.32
N VAL A 149 -5.76 8.80 11.26
CA VAL A 149 -6.09 8.04 10.05
C VAL A 149 -7.42 7.33 10.27
N VAL A 150 -8.38 7.62 9.39
CA VAL A 150 -9.66 6.91 9.33
C VAL A 150 -9.80 6.29 7.95
N SER A 151 -9.83 4.97 7.90
CA SER A 151 -9.83 4.20 6.66
C SER A 151 -10.98 3.19 6.65
N GLY A 152 -11.54 2.92 5.49
CA GLY A 152 -12.59 1.92 5.39
C GLY A 152 -13.63 2.21 4.32
N HIS A 153 -14.65 1.38 4.32
CA HIS A 153 -15.75 1.45 3.38
C HIS A 153 -17.08 1.42 4.12
N VAL A 154 -18.05 2.17 3.61
CA VAL A 154 -19.42 2.08 4.09
C VAL A 154 -20.04 0.78 3.59
N MET A 155 -20.23 -0.19 4.48
CA MET A 155 -20.92 -1.47 4.18
C MET A 155 -20.37 -2.17 2.92
N ASN A 156 -19.07 -2.15 2.72
CA ASN A 156 -18.44 -2.76 1.55
C ASN A 156 -17.32 -3.72 1.94
N ILE A 157 -17.67 -4.99 2.06
CA ILE A 157 -16.70 -6.08 2.25
C ILE A 157 -16.14 -6.46 0.88
N PRO A 158 -14.81 -6.53 0.71
CA PRO A 158 -14.23 -6.96 -0.56
C PRO A 158 -14.51 -8.45 -0.80
N GLY A 159 -15.53 -8.73 -1.62
CA GLY A 159 -15.95 -10.09 -2.01
C GLY A 159 -15.21 -10.69 -3.20
N TYR A 160 -14.15 -10.02 -3.66
CA TYR A 160 -13.45 -10.32 -4.91
C TYR A 160 -11.98 -10.71 -4.72
N SER A 161 -11.54 -10.87 -3.48
CA SER A 161 -10.13 -11.08 -3.13
C SER A 161 -9.98 -12.19 -2.10
N VAL A 162 -8.74 -12.50 -1.76
CA VAL A 162 -8.36 -13.47 -0.72
C VAL A 162 -8.41 -12.89 0.70
N PHE A 163 -8.88 -11.67 0.88
CA PHE A 163 -8.86 -10.97 2.19
C PHE A 163 -9.70 -11.61 3.29
N HIS A 164 -10.61 -12.51 2.95
CA HIS A 164 -11.34 -13.34 3.91
C HIS A 164 -10.49 -14.48 4.48
N ASN A 165 -9.46 -14.91 3.76
CA ASN A 165 -8.59 -16.02 4.13
C ASN A 165 -7.30 -15.48 4.76
N LYS A 166 -7.09 -15.76 6.05
CA LYS A 166 -5.97 -15.25 6.82
C LYS A 166 -4.61 -15.78 6.32
N ASP A 167 -4.55 -17.03 5.89
CA ASP A 167 -3.30 -17.68 5.44
C ASP A 167 -2.76 -17.06 4.14
N LEU A 168 -3.67 -16.56 3.28
CA LEU A 168 -3.28 -15.96 2.00
C LEU A 168 -3.06 -14.46 2.09
N SER A 169 -3.82 -13.76 2.95
CA SER A 169 -3.80 -12.29 3.02
C SER A 169 -3.04 -11.73 4.21
N GLY A 170 -2.67 -12.57 5.18
CA GLY A 170 -2.06 -12.13 6.44
C GLY A 170 -3.01 -11.36 7.36
N GLY A 171 -4.08 -10.76 6.83
CA GLY A 171 -5.08 -10.00 7.57
C GLY A 171 -6.15 -9.38 6.68
N GLY A 172 -7.10 -8.68 7.30
CA GLY A 172 -8.30 -8.15 6.68
C GLY A 172 -8.24 -6.67 6.32
N VAL A 173 -9.05 -5.86 7.00
CA VAL A 173 -9.21 -4.43 6.69
C VAL A 173 -7.91 -3.64 6.82
N LEU A 174 -7.02 -4.04 7.71
CA LEU A 174 -5.71 -3.39 7.88
C LEU A 174 -4.85 -3.55 6.62
N TYR A 175 -4.60 -4.78 6.16
CA TYR A 175 -3.78 -5.04 4.97
C TYR A 175 -4.46 -4.67 3.65
N SER A 176 -5.79 -4.73 3.57
CA SER A 176 -6.48 -4.39 2.34
C SER A 176 -6.62 -2.89 2.12
N THR A 177 -6.96 -2.15 3.18
CA THR A 177 -7.46 -0.77 3.09
C THR A 177 -6.61 0.21 3.91
N ALA A 178 -6.37 -0.09 5.21
CA ALA A 178 -5.70 0.82 6.11
C ALA A 178 -4.25 1.10 5.72
N VAL A 179 -3.55 0.10 5.21
CA VAL A 179 -2.13 0.21 4.79
C VAL A 179 -1.89 1.38 3.85
N HIS A 180 -2.82 1.70 2.95
CA HIS A 180 -2.70 2.82 2.02
C HIS A 180 -2.78 4.19 2.70
N SER A 181 -3.70 4.32 3.66
CA SER A 181 -3.89 5.57 4.40
C SER A 181 -2.82 5.77 5.46
N LEU A 182 -2.39 4.68 6.10
CA LEU A 182 -1.30 4.66 7.07
C LEU A 182 0.02 5.08 6.40
N ASP A 183 0.32 4.50 5.25
CA ASP A 183 1.48 4.84 4.45
C ASP A 183 1.45 6.31 4.02
N LEU A 184 0.34 6.76 3.43
CA LEU A 184 0.20 8.13 2.95
C LEU A 184 0.40 9.13 4.10
N ALA A 185 -0.21 8.87 5.26
CA ALA A 185 -0.07 9.71 6.44
C ALA A 185 1.37 9.77 6.92
N ASN A 186 2.03 8.59 7.10
CA ASN A 186 3.41 8.51 7.56
C ASN A 186 4.38 9.22 6.59
N TRP A 187 4.19 9.05 5.29
CA TRP A 187 4.98 9.73 4.28
C TRP A 187 4.80 11.25 4.31
N ILE A 188 3.56 11.74 4.42
CA ILE A 188 3.25 13.18 4.46
C ILE A 188 3.93 13.85 5.66
N ILE A 189 3.89 13.23 6.84
CA ILE A 189 4.49 13.79 8.07
C ILE A 189 6.00 13.62 8.18
N GLY A 190 6.67 13.10 7.14
CA GLY A 190 8.13 13.02 7.08
C GLY A 190 8.73 11.64 7.38
N ASP A 191 7.93 10.59 7.43
CA ASP A 191 8.37 9.20 7.67
C ASP A 191 9.08 9.01 9.02
N PRO A 192 8.51 9.45 10.15
CA PRO A 192 9.10 9.19 11.45
C PRO A 192 9.14 7.69 11.74
N THR A 193 10.17 7.24 12.46
CA THR A 193 10.36 5.84 12.84
C THR A 193 9.28 5.42 13.86
N PRO A 194 8.49 4.38 13.60
CA PRO A 194 7.53 3.86 14.57
C PRO A 194 8.25 3.14 15.71
N VAL A 195 7.85 3.38 16.98
CA VAL A 195 8.50 2.79 18.15
C VAL A 195 7.59 1.96 19.03
N ALA A 196 6.28 2.16 18.99
CA ALA A 196 5.32 1.35 19.73
C ALA A 196 3.92 1.41 19.11
N ALA A 197 3.13 0.35 19.32
CA ALA A 197 1.73 0.29 18.95
C ALA A 197 0.86 -0.29 20.07
N MET A 198 -0.37 0.24 20.20
CA MET A 198 -1.44 -0.31 21.03
C MET A 198 -2.74 -0.32 20.24
N VAL A 199 -3.19 -1.49 19.83
CA VAL A 199 -4.31 -1.65 18.89
C VAL A 199 -5.25 -2.79 19.32
N THR A 200 -6.53 -2.62 19.05
CA THR A 200 -7.55 -3.67 19.18
C THR A 200 -8.16 -3.95 17.81
N ILE A 201 -8.34 -5.22 17.48
CA ILE A 201 -9.02 -5.67 16.27
C ILE A 201 -10.30 -6.42 16.61
N TYR A 202 -11.24 -6.42 15.66
CA TYR A 202 -12.51 -7.11 15.79
C TYR A 202 -12.85 -7.87 14.52
N GLN A 203 -13.55 -9.00 14.71
CA GLN A 203 -14.07 -9.84 13.64
C GLN A 203 -15.59 -9.99 13.84
N LYS A 204 -16.36 -9.14 13.18
CA LYS A 204 -17.81 -9.05 13.35
C LYS A 204 -18.61 -9.62 12.19
N ILE A 205 -18.04 -9.54 10.97
CA ILE A 205 -18.71 -10.00 9.74
C ILE A 205 -19.20 -11.44 9.84
N ARG A 206 -18.38 -12.36 10.30
CA ARG A 206 -18.74 -13.78 10.42
C ARG A 206 -19.95 -14.07 11.33
N HIS A 207 -20.31 -13.10 12.17
CA HIS A 207 -21.43 -13.22 13.11
C HIS A 207 -22.69 -12.46 12.68
N MET A 208 -22.64 -11.81 11.51
CA MET A 208 -23.78 -11.04 11.01
C MET A 208 -24.85 -11.94 10.42
N LYS A 209 -26.12 -11.68 10.79
CA LYS A 209 -27.25 -12.48 10.28
C LYS A 209 -27.71 -12.06 8.88
N ASN A 210 -27.66 -10.76 8.57
CA ASN A 210 -28.11 -10.19 7.29
C ASN A 210 -27.21 -9.02 6.92
N PRO A 211 -25.97 -9.26 6.48
CA PRO A 211 -25.10 -8.19 6.06
C PRO A 211 -25.57 -7.57 4.74
N LEU A 212 -25.70 -6.25 4.69
CA LEU A 212 -25.89 -5.49 3.45
C LEU A 212 -24.57 -5.38 2.72
N ILE A 213 -24.07 -6.49 2.18
CA ILE A 213 -22.73 -6.56 1.59
C ILE A 213 -22.74 -7.25 0.24
N SER A 214 -21.78 -6.90 -0.59
CA SER A 214 -21.57 -7.54 -1.89
C SER A 214 -20.85 -8.90 -1.79
N TRP A 215 -20.56 -9.37 -0.58
CA TRP A 215 -19.93 -10.67 -0.35
C TRP A 215 -20.82 -11.81 -0.84
N ARG A 216 -20.24 -12.69 -1.66
CA ARG A 216 -20.94 -13.85 -2.26
C ARG A 216 -20.53 -15.19 -1.65
N GLY A 217 -19.62 -15.18 -0.66
CA GLY A 217 -19.15 -16.36 0.05
C GLY A 217 -19.98 -16.67 1.31
N VAL A 218 -19.60 -17.70 2.03
CA VAL A 218 -20.14 -18.05 3.34
C VAL A 218 -19.52 -17.14 4.38
N LEU A 219 -20.33 -16.48 5.20
CA LEU A 219 -19.82 -15.49 6.19
C LEU A 219 -18.96 -16.14 7.26
N GLU A 220 -19.25 -17.39 7.61
CA GLU A 220 -18.50 -18.19 8.56
C GLU A 220 -17.05 -18.43 8.12
N ASP A 221 -16.78 -18.39 6.81
CA ASP A 221 -15.44 -18.53 6.23
C ASP A 221 -14.59 -17.26 6.34
N PHE A 222 -15.16 -16.19 6.92
CA PHE A 222 -14.45 -14.92 7.08
C PHE A 222 -13.53 -14.99 8.31
N GLU A 223 -12.22 -15.13 8.09
CA GLU A 223 -11.22 -15.41 9.13
C GLU A 223 -10.43 -14.16 9.58
N THR A 224 -10.57 -13.06 8.87
CA THR A 224 -9.78 -11.86 9.10
C THR A 224 -10.57 -10.78 9.83
N GLU A 225 -9.87 -9.79 10.37
CA GLU A 225 -10.49 -8.66 11.05
C GLU A 225 -11.19 -7.74 10.04
N ASP A 226 -12.31 -7.18 10.49
CA ASP A 226 -13.14 -6.24 9.75
C ASP A 226 -13.17 -4.84 10.38
N PHE A 227 -12.59 -4.71 11.57
CA PHE A 227 -12.43 -3.46 12.30
C PHE A 227 -11.12 -3.45 13.09
N ALA A 228 -10.43 -2.33 13.09
CA ALA A 228 -9.28 -2.07 13.94
C ALA A 228 -9.29 -0.63 14.44
N ALA A 229 -8.86 -0.41 15.69
CA ALA A 229 -8.64 0.91 16.26
C ALA A 229 -7.48 0.90 17.23
N GLY A 230 -6.63 1.94 17.16
CA GLY A 230 -5.47 2.01 18.04
C GLY A 230 -4.59 3.22 17.84
N TYR A 231 -3.40 3.13 18.39
CA TYR A 231 -2.44 4.22 18.43
C TYR A 231 -1.02 3.72 18.16
N ILE A 232 -0.25 4.50 17.39
CA ILE A 232 1.17 4.28 17.10
C ILE A 232 1.94 5.48 17.62
N ARG A 233 3.06 5.23 18.32
CA ARG A 233 4.00 6.27 18.73
C ARG A 233 5.23 6.26 17.84
N PHE A 234 5.80 7.43 17.60
CA PHE A 234 7.00 7.62 16.81
C PHE A 234 8.16 8.14 17.65
N GLU A 235 9.40 7.96 17.17
CA GLU A 235 10.64 8.38 17.84
C GLU A 235 10.74 9.90 18.11
N ASN A 236 10.04 10.70 17.29
CA ASN A 236 10.02 12.17 17.39
C ASN A 236 8.95 12.72 18.34
N ASP A 237 8.40 11.87 19.22
CA ASP A 237 7.31 12.13 20.16
C ASP A 237 5.95 12.41 19.51
N SER A 238 5.82 12.32 18.19
CA SER A 238 4.51 12.39 17.54
C SER A 238 3.77 11.08 17.67
N GLY A 239 2.46 11.13 17.44
CA GLY A 239 1.63 9.95 17.46
C GLY A 239 0.58 9.91 16.37
N LEU A 240 0.12 8.70 16.05
CA LEU A 240 -0.88 8.45 15.05
C LEU A 240 -1.98 7.56 15.61
N SER A 241 -3.24 8.04 15.58
CA SER A 241 -4.38 7.17 15.80
C SER A 241 -4.86 6.57 14.48
N ILE A 242 -5.24 5.30 14.52
CA ILE A 242 -5.80 4.59 13.38
C ILE A 242 -7.17 4.04 13.72
N GLU A 243 -8.13 4.21 12.82
CA GLU A 243 -9.41 3.52 12.79
C GLU A 243 -9.61 2.98 11.38
N SER A 244 -9.87 1.68 11.24
CA SER A 244 -10.16 1.07 9.95
C SER A 244 -11.29 0.08 10.04
N ASN A 245 -12.21 0.10 9.06
CA ASN A 245 -13.33 -0.83 9.05
C ASN A 245 -13.98 -1.00 7.66
N TRP A 246 -14.66 -2.13 7.47
CA TRP A 246 -15.46 -2.41 6.28
C TRP A 246 -16.96 -2.24 6.51
N LEU A 247 -17.38 -2.06 7.76
CA LEU A 247 -18.78 -2.15 8.16
C LEU A 247 -19.30 -0.88 8.81
N THR A 248 -18.82 0.23 8.40
CA THR A 248 -19.30 1.45 9.00
C THR A 248 -20.72 1.76 8.54
N HIS A 249 -21.64 1.91 9.49
CA HIS A 249 -23.02 2.32 9.23
C HIS A 249 -23.10 3.80 8.82
N PRO A 250 -24.18 4.22 8.12
CA PRO A 250 -24.28 5.57 7.59
C PRO A 250 -23.95 6.61 8.66
N TRP A 251 -22.98 7.38 8.39
CA TRP A 251 -22.56 8.48 9.24
C TRP A 251 -22.06 9.63 8.40
N LYS A 252 -21.75 10.67 9.08
CA LYS A 252 -21.07 11.81 8.48
C LYS A 252 -19.68 11.40 8.03
N MET A 253 -19.35 11.60 6.77
CA MET A 253 -18.00 11.36 6.25
C MET A 253 -16.99 12.16 7.08
N ARG A 254 -15.95 11.47 7.53
CA ARG A 254 -14.79 12.08 8.20
C ARG A 254 -13.65 12.21 7.20
N PRO A 255 -12.73 13.15 7.40
CA PRO A 255 -11.47 13.17 6.67
C PRO A 255 -10.74 11.82 6.81
N GLN A 256 -10.11 11.39 5.73
CA GLN A 256 -9.32 10.15 5.73
C GLN A 256 -8.05 10.30 6.56
N ILE A 257 -7.44 11.49 6.51
CA ILE A 257 -6.25 11.86 7.27
C ILE A 257 -6.49 13.25 7.85
N GLU A 258 -6.15 13.43 9.12
CA GLU A 258 -6.08 14.74 9.80
C GLU A 258 -4.71 14.88 10.44
N ILE A 259 -4.04 16.01 10.27
CA ILE A 259 -2.68 16.28 10.77
C ILE A 259 -2.71 17.55 11.59
N LEU A 260 -2.17 17.51 12.80
CA LEU A 260 -2.06 18.64 13.71
C LEU A 260 -0.59 19.00 13.92
N GLY A 261 -0.27 20.27 13.76
CA GLY A 261 1.05 20.85 13.99
C GLY A 261 0.97 22.13 14.84
N ASP A 262 2.12 22.66 15.20
CA ASP A 262 2.24 23.85 16.08
C ASP A 262 1.61 25.12 15.47
N TYR A 263 1.52 25.18 14.12
CA TYR A 263 1.06 26.38 13.40
C TYR A 263 -0.25 26.18 12.64
N GLY A 264 -0.94 25.06 12.86
CA GLY A 264 -2.20 24.78 12.21
C GLY A 264 -2.49 23.31 12.01
N SER A 265 -3.41 23.01 11.10
CA SER A 265 -3.84 21.65 10.79
C SER A 265 -4.10 21.46 9.30
N ALA A 266 -4.14 20.19 8.89
CA ALA A 266 -4.52 19.81 7.53
C ALA A 266 -5.31 18.51 7.50
N GLU A 267 -6.06 18.29 6.44
CA GLU A 267 -6.86 17.07 6.23
C GLU A 267 -6.81 16.58 4.76
N ILE A 268 -7.08 15.30 4.56
CA ILE A 268 -7.36 14.70 3.25
C ILE A 268 -8.82 14.18 3.27
N PRO A 269 -9.72 14.56 2.36
CA PRO A 269 -9.53 15.45 1.19
C PRO A 269 -8.95 16.82 1.56
N LEU A 270 -8.04 17.32 0.70
CA LEU A 270 -7.12 18.38 1.07
C LEU A 270 -7.80 19.66 1.53
N LYS A 271 -7.54 20.02 2.79
CA LYS A 271 -7.70 21.36 3.34
C LYS A 271 -6.53 21.65 4.28
N ILE A 272 -6.10 22.89 4.30
CA ILE A 272 -5.00 23.38 5.12
C ILE A 272 -5.47 24.60 5.88
N TYR A 273 -5.30 24.58 7.19
CA TYR A 273 -5.65 25.68 8.09
C TYR A 273 -4.39 26.12 8.83
N VAL A 274 -4.10 27.41 8.82
CA VAL A 274 -2.92 27.99 9.49
C VAL A 274 -3.33 29.06 10.48
N ASP A 275 -2.66 29.09 11.62
CA ASP A 275 -2.85 30.06 12.67
C ASP A 275 -2.05 31.34 12.34
N GLN A 276 -2.71 32.50 12.39
CA GLN A 276 -2.06 33.80 12.23
C GLN A 276 -2.62 34.75 13.31
N GLY A 277 -1.89 34.83 14.42
CA GLY A 277 -2.30 35.61 15.58
C GLY A 277 -3.50 34.97 16.29
N ASP A 278 -4.65 35.65 16.28
CA ASP A 278 -5.89 35.18 16.88
C ASP A 278 -6.91 34.60 15.87
N GLN A 279 -6.48 34.41 14.63
CA GLN A 279 -7.35 33.94 13.54
C GLN A 279 -6.77 32.72 12.85
N VAL A 280 -7.69 31.88 12.33
CA VAL A 280 -7.38 30.71 11.52
C VAL A 280 -7.70 31.00 10.05
N PHE A 281 -6.78 30.76 9.16
CA PHE A 281 -6.94 30.97 7.71
C PHE A 281 -6.87 29.67 6.94
N GLU A 282 -7.77 29.47 6.01
CA GLU A 282 -7.68 28.39 5.04
C GLU A 282 -6.65 28.74 3.95
N ARG A 283 -5.66 27.85 3.76
CA ARG A 283 -4.57 27.98 2.79
C ARG A 283 -4.56 26.84 1.77
N THR A 284 -5.71 26.22 1.55
CA THR A 284 -5.87 25.08 0.64
C THR A 284 -5.51 25.46 -0.79
N PRO A 285 -4.47 24.84 -1.40
CA PRO A 285 -4.16 25.09 -2.78
C PRO A 285 -5.21 24.46 -3.71
N LYS A 286 -5.44 25.09 -4.85
CA LYS A 286 -6.32 24.52 -5.87
C LYS A 286 -5.61 23.40 -6.59
N ILE A 287 -6.13 22.18 -6.47
CA ILE A 287 -5.68 21.02 -7.23
C ILE A 287 -6.46 20.97 -8.55
N THR A 288 -5.76 21.04 -9.67
CA THR A 288 -6.37 21.10 -11.01
C THR A 288 -6.38 19.74 -11.71
N GLU A 289 -5.57 18.78 -11.26
CA GLU A 289 -5.45 17.46 -11.85
C GLU A 289 -5.60 16.38 -10.78
N SER A 290 -6.55 15.50 -10.99
CA SER A 290 -6.64 14.21 -10.29
C SER A 290 -6.22 13.12 -11.29
N GLY A 291 -4.92 12.80 -11.31
CA GLY A 291 -4.39 11.71 -12.12
C GLY A 291 -4.82 10.34 -11.61
N ASN A 292 -4.54 9.30 -12.37
CA ASN A 292 -4.61 7.93 -11.87
C ASN A 292 -3.45 7.69 -10.91
N HIS A 293 -3.72 7.70 -9.62
CA HIS A 293 -2.70 7.56 -8.56
C HIS A 293 -1.82 6.32 -8.77
N PHE A 294 -2.40 5.22 -9.22
CA PHE A 294 -1.65 4.00 -9.48
C PHE A 294 -0.70 4.17 -10.66
N PHE A 295 -1.15 4.82 -11.73
CA PHE A 295 -0.31 5.13 -12.89
C PHE A 295 0.88 6.00 -12.50
N GLU A 296 0.68 7.02 -11.64
CA GLU A 296 1.76 7.93 -11.22
C GLU A 296 2.86 7.21 -10.42
N VAL A 297 2.48 6.30 -9.49
CA VAL A 297 3.47 5.52 -8.73
C VAL A 297 4.20 4.50 -9.61
N LEU A 298 3.48 3.85 -10.54
CA LEU A 298 4.10 2.91 -11.47
C LEU A 298 5.04 3.63 -12.43
N LYS A 299 4.62 4.81 -12.93
CA LYS A 299 5.43 5.67 -13.78
C LYS A 299 6.68 6.18 -13.07
N ASP A 300 6.55 6.62 -11.80
CA ASP A 300 7.72 7.02 -10.99
C ASP A 300 8.75 5.89 -10.88
N PHE A 301 8.30 4.65 -10.66
CA PHE A 301 9.19 3.49 -10.60
C PHE A 301 9.91 3.25 -11.93
N VAL A 302 9.17 3.26 -13.04
CA VAL A 302 9.72 3.13 -14.40
C VAL A 302 10.75 4.22 -14.70
N ASP A 303 10.43 5.48 -14.39
CA ASP A 303 11.33 6.63 -14.57
C ASP A 303 12.55 6.51 -13.64
N ALA A 304 12.38 6.06 -12.40
CA ALA A 304 13.47 5.85 -11.45
C ALA A 304 14.47 4.80 -11.94
N VAL A 305 13.98 3.73 -12.59
CA VAL A 305 14.86 2.73 -13.23
C VAL A 305 15.62 3.33 -14.40
N ARG A 306 14.92 4.07 -15.28
CA ARG A 306 15.50 4.68 -16.49
C ARG A 306 16.56 5.74 -16.16
N GLU A 307 16.27 6.57 -15.16
CA GLU A 307 17.09 7.72 -14.77
C GLU A 307 18.14 7.38 -13.71
N ASP A 308 18.21 6.13 -13.30
CA ASP A 308 19.06 5.64 -12.21
C ASP A 308 18.92 6.42 -10.89
N ARG A 309 17.69 6.84 -10.56
CA ARG A 309 17.37 7.53 -9.31
C ARG A 309 16.62 6.62 -8.32
N THR A 310 16.46 7.09 -7.10
CA THR A 310 15.63 6.42 -6.09
C THR A 310 14.14 6.62 -6.42
N PRO A 311 13.31 5.56 -6.39
CA PRO A 311 11.86 5.69 -6.47
C PRO A 311 11.26 6.51 -5.32
N ILE A 312 10.04 7.03 -5.51
CA ILE A 312 9.32 7.80 -4.48
C ILE A 312 9.10 7.00 -3.19
N VAL A 313 8.93 5.68 -3.31
CA VAL A 313 8.80 4.78 -2.17
C VAL A 313 10.18 4.25 -1.80
N LYS A 314 10.75 4.73 -0.70
CA LYS A 314 12.10 4.37 -0.23
C LYS A 314 12.07 3.10 0.61
N PHE A 315 13.22 2.42 0.74
CA PHE A 315 13.35 1.20 1.55
C PHE A 315 12.95 1.37 3.02
N SER A 316 13.38 2.47 3.68
CA SER A 316 12.99 2.76 5.06
C SER A 316 11.48 2.83 5.21
N GLN A 317 10.83 3.48 4.26
CA GLN A 317 9.38 3.70 4.27
C GLN A 317 8.59 2.40 4.08
N MET A 318 9.05 1.53 3.17
CA MET A 318 8.47 0.18 3.02
C MET A 318 8.58 -0.61 4.32
N LEU A 319 9.76 -0.54 4.97
CA LEU A 319 10.02 -1.23 6.22
C LEU A 319 9.19 -0.66 7.37
N HIS A 320 9.09 0.68 7.50
CA HIS A 320 8.26 1.31 8.53
C HIS A 320 6.78 0.90 8.40
N VAL A 321 6.23 0.87 7.18
CA VAL A 321 4.85 0.40 6.95
C VAL A 321 4.70 -1.06 7.39
N GLN A 322 5.64 -1.92 7.03
CA GLN A 322 5.61 -3.33 7.41
C GLN A 322 5.71 -3.50 8.94
N GLN A 323 6.62 -2.79 9.59
CA GLN A 323 6.82 -2.82 11.05
C GLN A 323 5.59 -2.27 11.80
N MET A 324 4.97 -1.19 11.32
CA MET A 324 3.71 -0.70 11.89
C MET A 324 2.62 -1.76 11.81
N MET A 325 2.48 -2.43 10.67
CA MET A 325 1.47 -3.49 10.50
C MET A 325 1.74 -4.67 11.46
N GLU A 326 2.97 -5.13 11.59
CA GLU A 326 3.34 -6.19 12.55
C GLU A 326 3.03 -5.77 13.99
N GLY A 327 3.47 -4.58 14.40
CA GLY A 327 3.20 -4.08 15.76
C GLY A 327 1.71 -3.94 16.06
N ILE A 328 0.89 -3.58 15.07
CA ILE A 328 -0.57 -3.55 15.18
C ILE A 328 -1.13 -4.94 15.48
N TYR A 329 -0.74 -5.96 14.70
CA TYR A 329 -1.24 -7.32 14.91
C TYR A 329 -0.74 -7.95 16.20
N GLU A 330 0.55 -7.79 16.53
CA GLU A 330 1.13 -8.29 17.78
C GLU A 330 0.46 -7.64 19.00
N SER A 331 0.21 -6.34 18.96
CA SER A 331 -0.52 -5.64 20.02
C SER A 331 -1.94 -6.17 20.18
N ALA A 332 -2.64 -6.40 19.08
CA ALA A 332 -3.99 -6.95 19.11
C ALA A 332 -4.05 -8.38 19.65
N GLU A 333 -3.05 -9.20 19.36
CA GLU A 333 -2.93 -10.57 19.84
C GLU A 333 -2.60 -10.63 21.34
N THR A 334 -1.66 -9.82 21.79
CA THR A 334 -1.20 -9.79 23.18
C THR A 334 -2.11 -8.98 24.11
N GLY A 335 -2.94 -8.08 23.54
CA GLY A 335 -3.78 -7.13 24.30
C GLY A 335 -2.97 -6.08 25.05
N LYS A 336 -1.74 -5.80 24.62
CA LYS A 336 -0.80 -4.87 25.28
C LYS A 336 -0.17 -3.91 24.28
N GLU A 337 0.43 -2.82 24.79
CA GLU A 337 1.39 -2.06 24.00
C GLU A 337 2.59 -2.96 23.65
N VAL A 338 3.02 -2.90 22.38
CA VAL A 338 4.22 -3.60 21.90
C VAL A 338 5.22 -2.59 21.35
N LEU A 339 6.51 -2.89 21.52
CA LEU A 339 7.58 -2.10 20.92
C LEU A 339 7.81 -2.54 19.49
N ILE A 340 8.06 -1.60 18.59
CA ILE A 340 8.28 -1.83 17.15
C ILE A 340 9.78 -1.70 16.86
N GLY A 341 10.32 -2.60 16.03
CA GLY A 341 11.69 -2.49 15.53
C GLY A 341 12.78 -3.07 16.44
N HIS A 342 12.43 -3.97 17.34
CA HIS A 342 13.37 -4.72 18.19
C HIS A 342 13.66 -6.12 17.68
#